data_3d368860192bef9add80cfd144d167fe
#
_entry.id   3d368860192bef9add80cfd144d167fe
#
_cell.length_a   1.000
_cell.length_b   1.000
_cell.length_c   1.000
_cell.angle_alpha   90.00
_cell.angle_beta   90.00
_cell.angle_gamma   90.00
#
_symmetry.space_group_name_H-M   'P 1'
#
loop_
_entity.id
_entity.type
_entity.pdbx_description
1 polymer ?
#
loop_
_entity_poly.entity_id
_entity_poly.type
_entity_poly.pdbx_seq_one_letter_code
_entity_poly.pdbx_strand_id
1 'polypeptide(L)'
;VIIPNYNYARFLRQRIESVLAQTYTDYEIILLDDASTDDSTSILKHYSANPHVSHLEINSVNTGSPFAQWQKGISLSRGKYIWIAESDDAAEPSFLKKAVSVLKQYPDASFCFLGSHCIDGEGNQLTTDFDRWTSKQLSRSHNMGVFDGEDYIKHNLYWRNYIYNASGVVFRKQCFEQIKDLSCFSMRYSGDWLFWIEMAKQGMVVEVYEKLNNFRLHNVSTTKKGQKTGDGVREDIYIVNRIEHSLVNIGRQRKTVRHGSFYKEIKRLKVPTEIKEELTLHLASSLKANSSDYYVERFNKSFSWLMPWLITRDKDRL
;
A
#
# COMPACT_ATOMS: atom_id res chain seq x y z
N VAL A 1 8.70 13.28 7.33
CA VAL A 1 7.84 13.17 6.14
C VAL A 1 8.73 13.08 4.91
N ILE A 2 8.47 12.08 4.05
CA ILE A 2 9.19 11.86 2.80
C ILE A 2 8.22 12.15 1.66
N ILE A 3 8.59 13.03 0.74
CA ILE A 3 7.80 13.37 -0.45
C ILE A 3 8.59 12.89 -1.69
N PRO A 4 8.34 11.66 -2.17
CA PRO A 4 8.94 11.16 -3.40
C PRO A 4 8.23 11.76 -4.60
N ASN A 5 8.98 12.18 -5.63
CA ASN A 5 8.41 12.80 -6.82
C ASN A 5 9.04 12.29 -8.12
N TYR A 6 8.21 12.11 -9.13
CA TYR A 6 8.64 11.94 -10.52
C TYR A 6 7.54 12.41 -11.48
N ASN A 7 7.77 13.58 -12.12
CA ASN A 7 6.84 14.16 -13.11
C ASN A 7 5.41 14.42 -12.58
N TYR A 8 5.30 14.90 -11.34
CA TYR A 8 4.03 15.28 -10.71
C TYR A 8 3.96 16.80 -10.37
N ALA A 9 4.63 17.67 -11.13
CA ALA A 9 4.60 19.13 -10.91
C ALA A 9 3.18 19.68 -10.70
N ARG A 10 2.19 19.13 -11.42
CA ARG A 10 0.77 19.51 -11.32
C ARG A 10 0.21 19.39 -9.89
N PHE A 11 0.61 18.36 -9.15
CA PHE A 11 0.05 18.05 -7.83
C PHE A 11 1.00 18.40 -6.69
N LEU A 12 2.30 18.45 -6.98
CA LEU A 12 3.38 18.54 -6.01
C LEU A 12 3.24 19.75 -5.06
N ARG A 13 2.83 20.91 -5.57
CA ARG A 13 2.60 22.10 -4.74
C ARG A 13 1.52 21.83 -3.70
N GLN A 14 0.38 21.29 -4.09
CA GLN A 14 -0.72 20.96 -3.19
C GLN A 14 -0.27 19.95 -2.11
N ARG A 15 0.53 18.93 -2.51
CA ARG A 15 1.07 17.96 -1.54
C ARG A 15 1.96 18.64 -0.51
N ILE A 16 2.94 19.44 -0.94
CA ILE A 16 3.86 20.10 0.00
C ILE A 16 3.10 21.04 0.93
N GLU A 17 2.17 21.83 0.42
CA GLU A 17 1.35 22.74 1.22
C GLU A 17 0.47 21.99 2.22
N SER A 18 -0.10 20.84 1.86
CA SER A 18 -0.88 20.00 2.79
C SER A 18 -0.02 19.42 3.92
N VAL A 19 1.27 19.18 3.69
CA VAL A 19 2.23 18.78 4.72
C VAL A 19 2.61 19.98 5.60
N LEU A 20 2.86 21.14 5.02
CA LEU A 20 3.18 22.37 5.77
C LEU A 20 2.01 22.86 6.62
N ALA A 21 0.77 22.55 6.23
CA ALA A 21 -0.44 22.89 7.00
C ALA A 21 -0.73 21.92 8.17
N GLN A 22 0.12 20.93 8.43
CA GLN A 22 -0.11 19.97 9.51
C GLN A 22 -0.07 20.66 10.89
N THR A 23 -1.04 20.32 11.75
CA THR A 23 -1.13 20.85 13.13
C THR A 23 -0.16 20.18 14.10
N TYR A 24 0.50 19.10 13.71
CA TYR A 24 1.65 18.52 14.40
C TYR A 24 2.91 19.22 13.88
N THR A 25 3.71 19.81 14.75
CA THR A 25 4.80 20.72 14.35
C THR A 25 6.20 20.13 14.46
N ASP A 26 6.36 19.00 15.15
CA ASP A 26 7.66 18.35 15.35
C ASP A 26 7.92 17.33 14.24
N TYR A 27 8.26 17.82 13.03
CA TYR A 27 8.58 16.99 11.87
C TYR A 27 9.61 17.66 10.97
N GLU A 28 10.28 16.82 10.18
CA GLU A 28 11.12 17.22 9.05
C GLU A 28 10.49 16.78 7.73
N ILE A 29 10.86 17.46 6.64
CA ILE A 29 10.47 17.09 5.27
C ILE A 29 11.72 16.73 4.49
N ILE A 30 11.67 15.58 3.81
CA ILE A 30 12.67 15.12 2.86
C ILE A 30 12.02 15.15 1.48
N LEU A 31 12.49 16.05 0.63
CA LEU A 31 12.04 16.21 -0.74
C LEU A 31 12.94 15.38 -1.66
N LEU A 32 12.35 14.48 -2.44
CA LEU A 32 13.07 13.61 -3.37
C LEU A 32 12.52 13.78 -4.78
N ASP A 33 13.41 13.87 -5.77
CA ASP A 33 13.05 13.89 -7.18
C ASP A 33 13.81 12.84 -7.96
N ASP A 34 13.09 12.00 -8.69
CA ASP A 34 13.65 10.89 -9.46
C ASP A 34 13.95 11.27 -10.91
N ALA A 35 14.70 12.37 -11.11
CA ALA A 35 15.05 12.92 -12.42
C ALA A 35 13.83 13.35 -13.24
N SER A 36 12.95 14.16 -12.66
CA SER A 36 11.79 14.74 -13.35
C SER A 36 12.20 15.60 -14.53
N THR A 37 11.38 15.56 -15.58
CA THR A 37 11.55 16.34 -16.82
C THR A 37 10.52 17.47 -16.95
N ASP A 38 9.59 17.58 -15.99
CA ASP A 38 8.62 18.68 -15.88
C ASP A 38 9.11 19.75 -14.89
N ASP A 39 8.23 20.67 -14.49
CA ASP A 39 8.59 21.78 -13.57
C ASP A 39 8.77 21.35 -12.11
N SER A 40 8.76 20.04 -11.79
CA SER A 40 8.87 19.52 -10.43
C SER A 40 10.10 20.03 -9.71
N THR A 41 11.28 20.01 -10.37
CA THR A 41 12.54 20.45 -9.74
C THR A 41 12.54 21.93 -9.35
N SER A 42 11.89 22.79 -10.13
CA SER A 42 11.69 24.22 -9.80
C SER A 42 10.84 24.37 -8.55
N ILE A 43 9.74 23.61 -8.46
CA ILE A 43 8.84 23.62 -7.30
C ILE A 43 9.61 23.16 -6.05
N LEU A 44 10.30 22.03 -6.11
CA LEU A 44 11.07 21.48 -4.99
C LEU A 44 12.14 22.46 -4.49
N LYS A 45 12.88 23.07 -5.41
CA LYS A 45 13.88 24.12 -5.06
C LYS A 45 13.25 25.32 -4.37
N HIS A 46 12.06 25.75 -4.80
CA HIS A 46 11.33 26.83 -4.12
C HIS A 46 11.03 26.49 -2.66
N TYR A 47 10.54 25.27 -2.38
CA TYR A 47 10.21 24.85 -1.02
C TYR A 47 11.41 24.43 -0.18
N SER A 48 12.59 24.19 -0.77
CA SER A 48 13.77 23.73 -0.04
C SER A 48 14.30 24.72 0.99
N ALA A 49 13.94 26.00 0.86
CA ALA A 49 14.27 27.05 1.84
C ALA A 49 13.36 27.01 3.09
N ASN A 50 12.31 26.20 3.12
CA ASN A 50 11.42 26.09 4.28
C ASN A 50 12.16 25.43 5.46
N PRO A 51 12.07 25.96 6.70
CA PRO A 51 12.79 25.43 7.85
C PRO A 51 12.45 23.99 8.23
N HIS A 52 11.30 23.45 7.81
CA HIS A 52 10.98 22.02 7.98
C HIS A 52 11.68 21.11 6.98
N VAL A 53 12.21 21.64 5.86
CA VAL A 53 12.89 20.83 4.85
C VAL A 53 14.32 20.56 5.28
N SER A 54 14.62 19.31 5.63
CA SER A 54 15.96 18.88 6.03
C SER A 54 16.82 18.43 4.85
N HIS A 55 16.21 17.90 3.80
CA HIS A 55 16.91 17.41 2.61
C HIS A 55 16.12 17.71 1.33
N LEU A 56 16.85 18.07 0.28
CA LEU A 56 16.40 18.06 -1.12
C LEU A 56 17.37 17.23 -1.92
N GLU A 57 16.91 16.12 -2.47
CA GLU A 57 17.69 15.21 -3.30
C GLU A 57 17.08 15.12 -4.71
N ILE A 58 17.86 15.43 -5.73
CA ILE A 58 17.45 15.34 -7.13
C ILE A 58 18.36 14.32 -7.82
N ASN A 59 17.80 13.19 -8.26
CA ASN A 59 18.56 12.19 -8.99
C ASN A 59 18.97 12.70 -10.38
N SER A 60 20.12 12.28 -10.86
CA SER A 60 20.57 12.57 -12.23
C SER A 60 19.96 11.64 -13.27
N VAL A 61 19.48 10.44 -12.84
CA VAL A 61 18.87 9.43 -13.70
C VAL A 61 17.68 8.84 -12.96
N ASN A 62 16.58 8.63 -13.69
CA ASN A 62 15.37 8.00 -13.15
C ASN A 62 15.64 6.54 -12.75
N THR A 63 15.28 6.17 -11.54
CA THR A 63 15.42 4.80 -11.01
C THR A 63 14.37 3.84 -11.57
N GLY A 64 13.25 4.36 -12.06
CA GLY A 64 12.12 3.58 -12.57
C GLY A 64 11.25 2.92 -11.49
N SER A 65 11.55 3.16 -10.20
CA SER A 65 10.80 2.60 -9.08
C SER A 65 10.53 3.64 -7.99
N PRO A 66 9.26 3.85 -7.58
CA PRO A 66 8.95 4.70 -6.45
C PRO A 66 9.56 4.17 -5.14
N PHE A 67 9.72 2.86 -5.04
CA PHE A 67 10.22 2.20 -3.83
C PHE A 67 11.70 2.47 -3.57
N ALA A 68 12.50 2.71 -4.62
CA ALA A 68 13.88 3.18 -4.47
C ALA A 68 13.93 4.57 -3.80
N GLN A 69 12.97 5.45 -4.12
CA GLN A 69 12.83 6.75 -3.46
C GLN A 69 12.38 6.61 -2.00
N TRP A 70 11.48 5.66 -1.69
CA TRP A 70 11.12 5.34 -0.30
C TRP A 70 12.35 4.94 0.51
N GLN A 71 13.13 3.97 0.01
CA GLN A 71 14.34 3.50 0.67
C GLN A 71 15.33 4.64 0.94
N LYS A 72 15.58 5.49 -0.07
CA LYS A 72 16.44 6.67 0.05
C LYS A 72 15.93 7.63 1.11
N GLY A 73 14.64 7.98 1.07
CA GLY A 73 14.03 8.89 2.04
C GLY A 73 14.06 8.34 3.47
N ILE A 74 13.78 7.05 3.67
CA ILE A 74 13.85 6.41 4.99
C ILE A 74 15.29 6.45 5.53
N SER A 75 16.29 6.23 4.69
CA SER A 75 17.71 6.27 5.10
C SER A 75 18.15 7.68 5.55
N LEU A 76 17.65 8.72 4.90
CA LEU A 76 17.94 10.11 5.24
C LEU A 76 17.19 10.61 6.46
N SER A 77 16.07 9.96 6.82
CA SER A 77 15.20 10.42 7.90
C SER A 77 15.83 10.27 9.29
N ARG A 78 15.54 11.21 10.19
CA ARG A 78 15.94 11.19 11.60
C ARG A 78 14.77 10.90 12.53
N GLY A 79 13.54 11.06 12.03
CA GLY A 79 12.32 10.94 12.82
C GLY A 79 12.04 9.52 13.31
N LYS A 80 11.43 9.40 14.48
CA LYS A 80 10.95 8.12 15.06
C LYS A 80 9.83 7.49 14.23
N TYR A 81 9.01 8.33 13.60
CA TYR A 81 7.88 7.95 12.76
C TYR A 81 8.13 8.43 11.34
N ILE A 82 7.74 7.61 10.38
CA ILE A 82 7.90 7.90 8.95
C ILE A 82 6.52 7.98 8.30
N TRP A 83 6.33 9.00 7.49
CA TRP A 83 5.20 9.16 6.59
C TRP A 83 5.71 9.29 5.15
N ILE A 84 5.31 8.36 4.29
CA ILE A 84 5.53 8.47 2.84
C ILE A 84 4.34 9.24 2.26
N ALA A 85 4.56 10.47 1.89
CA ALA A 85 3.55 11.39 1.39
C ALA A 85 3.67 11.51 -0.14
N GLU A 86 3.01 10.60 -0.87
CA GLU A 86 3.08 10.55 -2.34
C GLU A 86 2.65 11.87 -2.98
N SER A 87 3.37 12.28 -4.03
CA SER A 87 3.29 13.63 -4.63
C SER A 87 1.94 13.99 -5.24
N ASP A 88 1.12 13.00 -5.60
CA ASP A 88 -0.19 13.18 -6.24
C ASP A 88 -1.36 13.25 -5.25
N ASP A 89 -1.12 13.00 -3.96
CA ASP A 89 -2.13 13.02 -2.91
C ASP A 89 -2.15 14.35 -2.13
N ALA A 90 -3.04 14.44 -1.13
CA ALA A 90 -3.07 15.51 -0.14
C ALA A 90 -3.49 14.95 1.23
N ALA A 91 -3.42 15.75 2.29
CA ALA A 91 -3.85 15.32 3.62
C ALA A 91 -4.54 16.47 4.38
N GLU A 92 -5.46 16.08 5.26
CA GLU A 92 -6.10 17.00 6.19
C GLU A 92 -5.09 17.51 7.24
N PRO A 93 -5.24 18.74 7.75
CA PRO A 93 -4.28 19.33 8.70
C PRO A 93 -4.06 18.53 9.99
N SER A 94 -5.01 17.69 10.38
CA SER A 94 -4.95 16.86 11.60
C SER A 94 -4.30 15.48 11.38
N PHE A 95 -3.94 15.10 10.16
CA PHE A 95 -3.47 13.76 9.80
C PHE A 95 -2.27 13.29 10.67
N LEU A 96 -1.17 14.06 10.68
CA LEU A 96 0.03 13.69 11.46
C LEU A 96 -0.26 13.68 12.97
N LYS A 97 -1.00 14.65 13.47
CA LYS A 97 -1.36 14.70 14.89
C LYS A 97 -2.12 13.45 15.31
N LYS A 98 -3.09 13.02 14.50
CA LYS A 98 -3.87 11.79 14.75
C LYS A 98 -2.98 10.55 14.68
N ALA A 99 -2.23 10.37 13.60
CA ALA A 99 -1.38 9.20 13.40
C ALA A 99 -0.33 9.04 14.51
N VAL A 100 0.36 10.13 14.87
CA VAL A 100 1.37 10.11 15.94
C VAL A 100 0.72 9.82 17.31
N SER A 101 -0.47 10.38 17.58
CA SER A 101 -1.22 10.10 18.81
C SER A 101 -1.58 8.61 18.91
N VAL A 102 -2.06 8.01 17.83
CA VAL A 102 -2.39 6.58 17.77
C VAL A 102 -1.14 5.71 18.00
N LEU A 103 -0.04 6.00 17.32
CA LEU A 103 1.20 5.26 17.53
C LEU A 103 1.78 5.43 18.94
N LYS A 104 1.58 6.57 19.60
CA LYS A 104 1.94 6.76 21.02
C LYS A 104 1.05 5.94 21.95
N GLN A 105 -0.25 5.85 21.66
CA GLN A 105 -1.22 5.07 22.42
C GLN A 105 -0.98 3.55 22.31
N TYR A 106 -0.51 3.08 21.16
CA TYR A 106 -0.21 1.67 20.87
C TYR A 106 1.28 1.48 20.60
N PRO A 107 2.12 1.36 21.64
CA PRO A 107 3.59 1.28 21.50
C PRO A 107 4.05 0.06 20.70
N ASP A 108 3.29 -1.03 20.70
CA ASP A 108 3.59 -2.26 19.96
C ASP A 108 3.09 -2.23 18.51
N ALA A 109 2.42 -1.16 18.09
CA ALA A 109 2.02 -1.01 16.68
C ALA A 109 3.22 -0.68 15.80
N SER A 110 3.43 -1.43 14.73
CA SER A 110 4.45 -1.14 13.71
C SER A 110 4.04 0.02 12.82
N PHE A 111 2.76 0.13 12.52
CA PHE A 111 2.18 1.26 11.77
C PHE A 111 0.70 1.47 12.08
N CYS A 112 0.19 2.64 11.73
CA CYS A 112 -1.23 2.91 11.64
C CYS A 112 -1.60 3.36 10.23
N PHE A 113 -2.81 2.98 9.81
CA PHE A 113 -3.38 3.30 8.51
C PHE A 113 -4.69 4.07 8.70
N LEU A 114 -4.77 5.27 8.14
CA LEU A 114 -5.93 6.16 8.23
C LEU A 114 -6.72 6.12 6.93
N GLY A 115 -8.03 6.33 7.01
CA GLY A 115 -8.91 6.38 5.86
C GLY A 115 -8.61 7.52 4.89
N SER A 116 -9.07 7.34 3.65
CA SER A 116 -8.91 8.34 2.60
C SER A 116 -10.24 8.71 1.95
N HIS A 117 -10.40 10.01 1.68
CA HIS A 117 -11.33 10.45 0.65
C HIS A 117 -10.68 10.24 -0.72
N CYS A 118 -11.43 9.72 -1.69
CA CYS A 118 -10.97 9.72 -3.07
C CYS A 118 -11.23 11.09 -3.70
N ILE A 119 -10.24 11.65 -4.38
CA ILE A 119 -10.35 12.92 -5.11
C ILE A 119 -9.98 12.75 -6.58
N ASP A 120 -10.49 13.59 -7.46
CA ASP A 120 -10.13 13.62 -8.87
C ASP A 120 -8.84 14.42 -9.14
N GLY A 121 -8.50 14.61 -10.43
CA GLY A 121 -7.33 15.39 -10.85
C GLY A 121 -7.40 16.86 -10.48
N GLU A 122 -8.56 17.41 -10.24
CA GLU A 122 -8.84 18.80 -9.84
C GLU A 122 -8.93 18.97 -8.31
N GLY A 123 -8.97 17.85 -7.54
CA GLY A 123 -9.08 17.85 -6.09
C GLY A 123 -10.53 17.76 -5.58
N ASN A 124 -11.51 17.54 -6.45
CA ASN A 124 -12.90 17.37 -6.04
C ASN A 124 -13.12 15.98 -5.45
N GLN A 125 -13.87 15.88 -4.36
CA GLN A 125 -14.18 14.61 -3.73
C GLN A 125 -15.07 13.74 -4.63
N LEU A 126 -14.69 12.47 -4.74
CA LEU A 126 -15.42 11.45 -5.47
C LEU A 126 -16.30 10.61 -4.52
N THR A 127 -17.33 9.98 -5.07
CA THR A 127 -18.16 9.00 -4.34
C THR A 127 -17.47 7.63 -4.19
N THR A 128 -16.36 7.41 -4.90
CA THR A 128 -15.55 6.18 -4.79
C THR A 128 -14.99 6.05 -3.39
N ASP A 129 -15.10 4.85 -2.81
CA ASP A 129 -14.61 4.53 -1.48
C ASP A 129 -13.86 3.20 -1.51
N PHE A 130 -12.61 3.21 -1.08
CA PHE A 130 -11.79 2.00 -0.92
C PHE A 130 -11.74 1.51 0.52
N ASP A 131 -12.21 2.32 1.46
CA ASP A 131 -12.25 2.00 2.88
C ASP A 131 -13.41 1.05 3.18
N ARG A 132 -13.11 -0.22 3.28
CA ARG A 132 -14.12 -1.28 3.39
C ARG A 132 -14.81 -1.39 4.76
N TRP A 133 -14.30 -0.73 5.79
CA TRP A 133 -15.00 -0.67 7.08
C TRP A 133 -16.32 0.10 7.00
N THR A 134 -16.47 1.02 6.04
CA THR A 134 -17.74 1.74 5.83
C THR A 134 -18.90 0.81 5.47
N SER A 135 -18.63 -0.29 4.77
CA SER A 135 -19.63 -1.30 4.40
C SER A 135 -19.94 -2.31 5.51
N LYS A 136 -19.05 -2.44 6.53
CA LYS A 136 -19.17 -3.47 7.58
C LYS A 136 -19.84 -2.98 8.89
N GLN A 137 -20.34 -1.77 8.95
CA GLN A 137 -20.87 -1.14 10.19
C GLN A 137 -19.83 -0.99 11.33
N LEU A 138 -18.56 -1.37 11.13
CA LEU A 138 -17.49 -1.27 12.13
C LEU A 138 -17.25 0.18 12.54
N SER A 139 -17.41 1.12 11.61
CA SER A 139 -17.24 2.56 11.84
C SER A 139 -18.24 3.16 12.84
N ARG A 140 -19.34 2.48 13.16
CA ARG A 140 -20.38 3.02 14.06
C ARG A 140 -20.14 2.76 15.54
N SER A 141 -19.32 1.76 15.88
CA SER A 141 -19.09 1.35 17.25
C SER A 141 -17.69 1.65 17.78
N HIS A 142 -16.68 1.77 16.88
CA HIS A 142 -15.29 1.97 17.25
C HIS A 142 -14.60 2.89 16.24
N ASN A 143 -13.81 3.84 16.74
CA ASN A 143 -13.06 4.77 15.88
C ASN A 143 -11.81 4.13 15.25
N MET A 144 -11.41 2.93 15.66
CA MET A 144 -10.24 2.22 15.17
C MET A 144 -10.33 0.71 15.45
N GLY A 145 -9.61 -0.09 14.63
CA GLY A 145 -9.32 -1.50 14.83
C GLY A 145 -7.85 -1.70 15.17
N VAL A 146 -7.56 -2.58 16.13
CA VAL A 146 -6.19 -2.95 16.52
C VAL A 146 -6.05 -4.44 16.32
N PHE A 147 -5.07 -4.85 15.51
CA PHE A 147 -4.91 -6.22 15.05
C PHE A 147 -3.50 -6.72 15.32
N ASP A 148 -3.38 -7.99 15.69
CA ASP A 148 -2.10 -8.69 15.63
C ASP A 148 -1.58 -8.70 14.19
N GLY A 149 -0.27 -8.51 14.01
CA GLY A 149 0.30 -8.34 12.68
C GLY A 149 0.23 -9.61 11.82
N GLU A 150 0.45 -10.81 12.43
CA GLU A 150 0.33 -12.08 11.71
C GLU A 150 -1.12 -12.39 11.32
N ASP A 151 -2.07 -12.13 12.21
CA ASP A 151 -3.50 -12.26 11.93
C ASP A 151 -3.93 -11.28 10.83
N TYR A 152 -3.42 -10.04 10.86
CA TYR A 152 -3.68 -9.06 9.81
C TYR A 152 -3.13 -9.51 8.45
N ILE A 153 -1.93 -10.08 8.41
CA ILE A 153 -1.38 -10.67 7.19
C ILE A 153 -2.28 -11.81 6.70
N LYS A 154 -2.61 -12.77 7.56
CA LYS A 154 -3.35 -13.99 7.23
C LYS A 154 -4.77 -13.71 6.74
N HIS A 155 -5.46 -12.76 7.33
CA HIS A 155 -6.87 -12.49 7.06
C HIS A 155 -7.10 -11.33 6.10
N ASN A 156 -6.15 -10.39 6.02
CA ASN A 156 -6.27 -9.21 5.16
C ASN A 156 -5.22 -9.24 4.03
N LEU A 157 -3.93 -9.05 4.33
CA LEU A 157 -2.90 -8.87 3.32
C LEU A 157 -2.63 -10.11 2.46
N TYR A 158 -2.93 -11.31 2.94
CA TYR A 158 -2.85 -12.53 2.13
C TYR A 158 -3.79 -12.51 0.92
N TRP A 159 -4.93 -11.86 1.05
CA TRP A 159 -5.94 -11.78 -0.01
C TRP A 159 -5.63 -10.71 -1.06
N ARG A 160 -5.07 -9.59 -0.65
CA ARG A 160 -4.64 -8.48 -1.50
C ARG A 160 -4.02 -7.35 -0.66
N ASN A 161 -3.42 -6.36 -1.33
CA ASN A 161 -3.05 -5.12 -0.65
C ASN A 161 -4.31 -4.36 -0.22
N TYR A 162 -4.62 -4.39 1.09
CA TYR A 162 -5.69 -3.59 1.69
C TYR A 162 -5.23 -2.20 2.10
N ILE A 163 -3.93 -1.99 2.18
CA ILE A 163 -3.31 -0.68 2.39
C ILE A 163 -3.09 -0.07 1.00
N TYR A 164 -4.20 0.32 0.39
CA TYR A 164 -4.25 0.74 -1.02
C TYR A 164 -3.57 2.07 -1.31
N ASN A 165 -3.19 2.84 -0.27
CA ASN A 165 -2.56 4.15 -0.38
C ASN A 165 -1.50 4.35 0.71
N ALA A 166 -0.23 4.45 0.32
CA ALA A 166 0.89 4.69 1.22
C ALA A 166 0.79 6.04 1.96
N SER A 167 0.21 7.07 1.32
CA SER A 167 -0.01 8.37 1.94
C SER A 167 -0.94 8.35 3.16
N GLY A 168 -1.75 7.28 3.31
CA GLY A 168 -2.59 7.06 4.49
C GLY A 168 -1.86 6.43 5.67
N VAL A 169 -0.57 6.08 5.56
CA VAL A 169 0.16 5.30 6.56
C VAL A 169 1.25 6.10 7.24
N VAL A 170 1.33 5.97 8.56
CA VAL A 170 2.51 6.38 9.34
C VAL A 170 3.06 5.15 10.07
N PHE A 171 4.36 4.92 9.98
CA PHE A 171 5.01 3.74 10.56
C PHE A 171 6.20 4.09 11.45
N ARG A 172 6.62 3.14 12.31
CA ARG A 172 7.80 3.28 13.16
C ARG A 172 9.06 2.96 12.37
N LYS A 173 10.02 3.87 12.37
CA LYS A 173 11.34 3.64 11.76
C LYS A 173 12.04 2.44 12.37
N GLN A 174 11.99 2.28 13.70
CA GLN A 174 12.58 1.15 14.41
C GLN A 174 12.04 -0.20 13.92
N CYS A 175 10.74 -0.32 13.60
CA CYS A 175 10.17 -1.54 13.05
C CYS A 175 10.69 -1.82 11.63
N PHE A 176 10.83 -0.77 10.80
CA PHE A 176 11.45 -0.90 9.49
C PHE A 176 12.90 -1.40 9.58
N GLU A 177 13.69 -0.89 10.52
CA GLU A 177 15.09 -1.28 10.73
C GLU A 177 15.27 -2.76 11.13
N GLN A 178 14.21 -3.43 11.58
CA GLN A 178 14.21 -4.86 11.89
C GLN A 178 13.89 -5.75 10.68
N ILE A 179 13.45 -5.17 9.57
CA ILE A 179 13.15 -5.92 8.34
C ILE A 179 14.45 -6.40 7.72
N LYS A 180 14.59 -7.72 7.57
CA LYS A 180 15.79 -8.33 7.00
C LYS A 180 15.74 -8.40 5.47
N ASP A 181 14.56 -8.55 4.89
CA ASP A 181 14.36 -8.67 3.46
C ASP A 181 13.74 -7.40 2.89
N LEU A 182 14.56 -6.66 2.18
CA LEU A 182 14.20 -5.40 1.53
C LEU A 182 13.90 -5.57 0.03
N SER A 183 13.57 -6.79 -0.42
CA SER A 183 13.25 -7.07 -1.83
C SER A 183 12.06 -6.27 -2.36
N CYS A 184 11.18 -5.77 -1.48
CA CYS A 184 10.10 -4.85 -1.83
C CYS A 184 10.60 -3.61 -2.59
N PHE A 185 11.80 -3.12 -2.30
CA PHE A 185 12.37 -1.95 -2.98
C PHE A 185 12.91 -2.24 -4.40
N SER A 186 13.08 -3.51 -4.75
CA SER A 186 13.45 -3.95 -6.10
C SER A 186 12.23 -4.23 -6.98
N MET A 187 11.03 -4.22 -6.42
CA MET A 187 9.77 -4.44 -7.14
C MET A 187 9.35 -3.16 -7.87
N ARG A 188 8.45 -3.31 -8.83
CA ARG A 188 7.99 -2.18 -9.65
C ARG A 188 6.52 -1.83 -9.42
N TYR A 189 5.68 -2.81 -9.12
CA TYR A 189 4.22 -2.65 -9.07
C TYR A 189 3.60 -2.91 -7.71
N SER A 190 4.03 -3.95 -7.01
CA SER A 190 3.43 -4.43 -5.75
C SER A 190 4.39 -4.35 -4.56
N GLY A 191 5.47 -3.56 -4.66
CA GLY A 191 6.47 -3.45 -3.61
C GLY A 191 5.91 -2.85 -2.31
N ASP A 192 4.95 -1.94 -2.39
CA ASP A 192 4.21 -1.42 -1.25
C ASP A 192 3.48 -2.54 -0.49
N TRP A 193 2.85 -3.48 -1.21
CA TRP A 193 2.17 -4.59 -0.58
C TRP A 193 3.13 -5.47 0.23
N LEU A 194 4.28 -5.86 -0.37
CA LEU A 194 5.29 -6.61 0.36
C LEU A 194 5.86 -5.81 1.53
N PHE A 195 6.09 -4.52 1.35
CA PHE A 195 6.56 -3.63 2.41
C PHE A 195 5.61 -3.63 3.63
N TRP A 196 4.29 -3.50 3.41
CA TRP A 196 3.32 -3.52 4.49
C TRP A 196 3.20 -4.88 5.17
N ILE A 197 3.40 -5.98 4.44
CA ILE A 197 3.47 -7.33 5.01
C ILE A 197 4.68 -7.45 5.94
N GLU A 198 5.86 -7.05 5.47
CA GLU A 198 7.08 -7.10 6.29
C GLU A 198 6.97 -6.16 7.52
N MET A 199 6.34 -5.00 7.38
CA MET A 199 6.04 -4.11 8.51
C MET A 199 5.05 -4.73 9.50
N ALA A 200 3.98 -5.37 9.03
CA ALA A 200 2.98 -6.02 9.90
C ALA A 200 3.61 -7.14 10.74
N LYS A 201 4.62 -7.83 10.24
CA LYS A 201 5.39 -8.83 11.01
C LYS A 201 6.15 -8.25 12.20
N GLN A 202 6.42 -6.96 12.21
CA GLN A 202 7.21 -6.31 13.28
C GLN A 202 6.35 -5.84 14.45
N GLY A 203 5.02 -5.99 14.40
CA GLY A 203 4.14 -5.57 15.48
C GLY A 203 2.68 -5.51 15.09
N MET A 204 1.88 -4.87 15.93
CA MET A 204 0.46 -4.70 15.67
C MET A 204 0.19 -3.72 14.52
N VAL A 205 -0.99 -3.86 13.90
CA VAL A 205 -1.52 -2.96 12.89
C VAL A 205 -2.73 -2.21 13.44
N VAL A 206 -2.77 -0.89 13.28
CA VAL A 206 -3.92 -0.09 13.71
C VAL A 206 -4.60 0.53 12.50
N GLU A 207 -5.86 0.17 12.23
CA GLU A 207 -6.73 0.85 11.28
C GLU A 207 -7.48 1.99 11.99
N VAL A 208 -7.37 3.20 11.50
CA VAL A 208 -8.09 4.38 12.02
C VAL A 208 -9.24 4.71 11.07
N TYR A 209 -10.48 4.62 11.55
CA TYR A 209 -11.70 4.78 10.76
C TYR A 209 -12.10 6.25 10.56
N GLU A 210 -11.12 7.11 10.46
CA GLU A 210 -11.27 8.53 10.19
C GLU A 210 -10.54 8.87 8.90
N LYS A 211 -11.21 9.55 7.98
CA LYS A 211 -10.66 9.89 6.67
C LYS A 211 -9.93 11.21 6.75
N LEU A 212 -8.61 11.13 6.87
CA LEU A 212 -7.72 12.28 7.00
C LEU A 212 -6.68 12.38 5.87
N ASN A 213 -6.73 11.46 4.93
CA ASN A 213 -5.93 11.51 3.70
C ASN A 213 -6.84 11.72 2.49
N ASN A 214 -6.31 12.32 1.43
CA ASN A 214 -7.00 12.56 0.18
C ASN A 214 -6.24 11.84 -0.94
N PHE A 215 -6.77 10.68 -1.34
CA PHE A 215 -6.20 9.80 -2.36
C PHE A 215 -6.67 10.19 -3.75
N ARG A 216 -5.72 10.59 -4.62
CA ARG A 216 -6.04 11.07 -5.95
C ARG A 216 -6.15 9.94 -6.97
N LEU A 217 -7.27 9.94 -7.69
CA LEU A 217 -7.52 9.03 -8.80
C LEU A 217 -7.28 9.74 -10.13
N HIS A 218 -6.25 9.34 -10.86
CA HIS A 218 -5.94 9.87 -12.18
C HIS A 218 -5.52 8.76 -13.16
N ASN A 219 -5.41 9.12 -14.46
CA ASN A 219 -5.23 8.12 -15.53
C ASN A 219 -3.80 7.59 -15.68
N VAL A 220 -2.80 8.14 -14.99
CA VAL A 220 -1.36 7.86 -15.18
C VAL A 220 -0.78 6.99 -14.05
N SER A 221 -1.61 6.23 -13.31
CA SER A 221 -1.11 5.43 -12.18
C SER A 221 -0.25 4.24 -12.61
N THR A 222 0.80 3.95 -11.82
CA THR A 222 1.72 2.82 -12.03
C THR A 222 1.00 1.47 -12.01
N THR A 223 -0.02 1.31 -11.16
CA THR A 223 -0.85 0.10 -11.07
C THR A 223 -1.51 -0.27 -12.39
N LYS A 224 -2.02 0.72 -13.16
CA LYS A 224 -2.62 0.46 -14.47
C LYS A 224 -1.62 -0.04 -15.52
N LYS A 225 -0.33 0.33 -15.38
CA LYS A 225 0.72 -0.15 -16.29
C LYS A 225 1.04 -1.62 -16.05
N GLY A 226 1.15 -2.05 -14.78
CA GLY A 226 1.42 -3.45 -14.42
C GLY A 226 0.34 -4.43 -14.88
N GLN A 227 -0.92 -3.99 -14.92
CA GLN A 227 -2.04 -4.80 -15.43
C GLN A 227 -1.97 -5.07 -16.95
N LYS A 228 -1.32 -4.19 -17.71
CA LYS A 228 -1.21 -4.33 -19.18
C LYS A 228 -0.16 -5.35 -19.63
N THR A 229 0.85 -5.62 -18.80
CA THR A 229 1.96 -6.54 -19.12
C THR A 229 1.84 -7.89 -18.42
N GLY A 230 1.02 -8.00 -17.39
CA GLY A 230 0.95 -9.17 -16.52
C GLY A 230 2.02 -9.21 -15.42
N ASP A 231 2.98 -8.28 -15.42
CA ASP A 231 4.07 -8.24 -14.43
C ASP A 231 3.57 -8.00 -13.00
N GLY A 232 2.51 -7.20 -12.84
CA GLY A 232 1.87 -7.03 -11.54
C GLY A 232 1.39 -8.36 -10.95
N VAL A 233 0.79 -9.23 -11.77
CA VAL A 233 0.36 -10.57 -11.30
C VAL A 233 1.56 -11.45 -10.96
N ARG A 234 2.70 -11.33 -11.65
CA ARG A 234 3.93 -12.06 -11.29
C ARG A 234 4.42 -11.65 -9.89
N GLU A 235 4.47 -10.34 -9.63
CA GLU A 235 4.85 -9.82 -8.32
C GLU A 235 3.86 -10.27 -7.24
N ASP A 236 2.56 -10.26 -7.51
CA ASP A 236 1.51 -10.73 -6.58
C ASP A 236 1.66 -12.22 -6.25
N ILE A 237 1.96 -13.07 -7.25
CA ILE A 237 2.26 -14.49 -7.05
C ILE A 237 3.50 -14.68 -6.17
N TYR A 238 4.56 -13.90 -6.42
CA TYR A 238 5.76 -13.91 -5.61
C TYR A 238 5.47 -13.56 -4.14
N ILE A 239 4.68 -12.49 -3.90
CA ILE A 239 4.30 -12.06 -2.55
C ILE A 239 3.52 -13.15 -1.82
N VAL A 240 2.51 -13.74 -2.48
CA VAL A 240 1.72 -14.82 -1.88
C VAL A 240 2.57 -16.06 -1.61
N ASN A 241 3.52 -16.39 -2.50
CA ASN A 241 4.48 -17.47 -2.27
C ASN A 241 5.31 -17.22 -1.00
N ARG A 242 5.80 -15.99 -0.82
CA ARG A 242 6.53 -15.62 0.40
C ARG A 242 5.68 -15.79 1.66
N ILE A 243 4.44 -15.30 1.64
CA ILE A 243 3.53 -15.46 2.79
C ILE A 243 3.38 -16.94 3.14
N GLU A 244 3.10 -17.77 2.14
CA GLU A 244 2.81 -19.20 2.34
C GLU A 244 4.00 -20.03 2.82
N HIS A 245 5.23 -19.66 2.45
CA HIS A 245 6.43 -20.45 2.72
C HIS A 245 7.27 -19.93 3.89
N SER A 246 7.23 -18.65 4.19
CA SER A 246 8.20 -18.09 5.12
C SER A 246 7.66 -17.10 6.15
N LEU A 247 6.41 -16.65 5.99
CA LEU A 247 5.94 -15.56 6.85
C LEU A 247 4.86 -16.00 7.84
N VAL A 248 3.77 -16.64 7.37
CA VAL A 248 2.61 -17.00 8.19
C VAL A 248 2.09 -18.38 7.80
N ASN A 249 1.62 -19.14 8.78
CA ASN A 249 0.98 -20.43 8.51
C ASN A 249 -0.42 -20.22 7.91
N ILE A 250 -0.55 -20.51 6.63
CA ILE A 250 -1.79 -20.41 5.86
C ILE A 250 -2.42 -21.80 5.69
N GLY A 251 -3.63 -21.98 6.20
CA GLY A 251 -4.37 -23.24 6.08
C GLY A 251 -4.73 -23.57 4.63
N ARG A 252 -4.80 -24.89 4.31
CA ARG A 252 -5.03 -25.42 2.95
C ARG A 252 -6.24 -24.79 2.25
N GLN A 253 -7.36 -24.62 2.93
CA GLN A 253 -8.57 -24.05 2.33
C GLN A 253 -8.35 -22.61 1.85
N ARG A 254 -7.64 -21.76 2.62
CA ARG A 254 -7.28 -20.41 2.19
C ARG A 254 -6.40 -20.42 0.96
N LYS A 255 -5.37 -21.29 0.94
CA LYS A 255 -4.48 -21.46 -0.21
C LYS A 255 -5.25 -21.81 -1.47
N THR A 256 -6.09 -22.84 -1.43
CA THR A 256 -6.92 -23.27 -2.57
C THR A 256 -7.78 -22.13 -3.12
N VAL A 257 -8.47 -21.37 -2.25
CA VAL A 257 -9.33 -20.26 -2.68
C VAL A 257 -8.50 -19.09 -3.23
N ARG A 258 -7.33 -18.77 -2.62
CA ARG A 258 -6.45 -17.71 -3.11
C ARG A 258 -5.84 -18.05 -4.47
N HIS A 259 -5.37 -19.30 -4.63
CA HIS A 259 -4.86 -19.80 -5.91
C HIS A 259 -5.95 -19.75 -6.99
N GLY A 260 -7.17 -20.17 -6.66
CA GLY A 260 -8.32 -20.06 -7.55
C GLY A 260 -8.63 -18.62 -7.98
N SER A 261 -8.42 -17.64 -7.08
CA SER A 261 -8.59 -16.24 -7.42
C SER A 261 -7.53 -15.73 -8.41
N PHE A 262 -6.29 -16.23 -8.37
CA PHE A 262 -5.28 -15.95 -9.38
C PHE A 262 -5.64 -16.49 -10.77
N TYR A 263 -6.12 -17.74 -10.87
CA TYR A 263 -6.61 -18.27 -12.15
C TYR A 263 -7.70 -17.38 -12.75
N LYS A 264 -8.61 -16.89 -11.92
CA LYS A 264 -9.67 -15.99 -12.35
C LYS A 264 -9.14 -14.64 -12.82
N GLU A 265 -8.15 -14.08 -12.11
CA GLU A 265 -7.48 -12.84 -12.44
C GLU A 265 -6.76 -12.96 -13.78
N ILE A 266 -5.92 -13.99 -13.96
CA ILE A 266 -5.18 -14.27 -15.20
C ILE A 266 -6.15 -14.38 -16.39
N LYS A 267 -7.27 -15.10 -16.24
CA LYS A 267 -8.28 -15.22 -17.30
C LYS A 267 -8.86 -13.85 -17.74
N ARG A 268 -8.95 -12.89 -16.81
CA ARG A 268 -9.54 -11.56 -17.05
C ARG A 268 -8.55 -10.53 -17.58
N LEU A 269 -7.25 -10.81 -17.50
CA LEU A 269 -6.24 -9.90 -18.03
C LEU A 269 -6.48 -9.66 -19.52
N LYS A 270 -6.26 -8.41 -19.94
CA LYS A 270 -6.30 -8.02 -21.36
C LYS A 270 -4.90 -8.07 -21.95
N VAL A 271 -4.31 -9.27 -21.99
CA VAL A 271 -2.97 -9.57 -22.50
C VAL A 271 -3.05 -10.72 -23.51
N PRO A 272 -2.03 -10.93 -24.37
CA PRO A 272 -1.94 -12.08 -25.27
C PRO A 272 -2.08 -13.43 -24.55
N THR A 273 -2.55 -14.45 -25.28
CA THR A 273 -2.79 -15.80 -24.74
C THR A 273 -1.51 -16.42 -24.19
N GLU A 274 -0.40 -16.22 -24.86
CA GLU A 274 0.94 -16.71 -24.50
C GLU A 274 1.35 -16.20 -23.10
N ILE A 275 1.08 -14.92 -22.80
CA ILE A 275 1.34 -14.36 -21.47
C ILE A 275 0.44 -14.99 -20.42
N LYS A 276 -0.84 -15.27 -20.72
CA LYS A 276 -1.74 -15.96 -19.78
C LYS A 276 -1.28 -17.39 -19.49
N GLU A 277 -0.83 -18.10 -20.49
CA GLU A 277 -0.29 -19.46 -20.36
C GLU A 277 0.98 -19.45 -19.50
N GLU A 278 1.90 -18.52 -19.77
CA GLU A 278 3.12 -18.35 -18.97
C GLU A 278 2.80 -18.01 -17.51
N LEU A 279 1.87 -17.07 -17.25
CA LEU A 279 1.43 -16.73 -15.89
C LEU A 279 0.77 -17.92 -15.19
N THR A 280 0.01 -18.74 -15.93
CA THR A 280 -0.63 -19.95 -15.40
C THR A 280 0.41 -21.00 -15.01
N LEU A 281 1.45 -21.21 -15.84
CA LEU A 281 2.57 -22.09 -15.52
C LEU A 281 3.38 -21.57 -14.32
N HIS A 282 3.64 -20.25 -14.28
CA HIS A 282 4.31 -19.62 -13.17
C HIS A 282 3.52 -19.77 -11.84
N LEU A 283 2.20 -19.57 -11.88
CA LEU A 283 1.31 -19.81 -10.73
C LEU A 283 1.40 -21.25 -10.23
N ALA A 284 1.28 -22.22 -11.16
CA ALA A 284 1.34 -23.64 -10.82
C ALA A 284 2.69 -24.07 -10.23
N SER A 285 3.80 -23.60 -10.79
CA SER A 285 5.16 -23.92 -10.31
C SER A 285 5.48 -23.27 -8.97
N SER A 286 5.13 -21.98 -8.79
CA SER A 286 5.48 -21.22 -7.59
C SER A 286 4.65 -21.59 -6.38
N LEU A 287 3.33 -21.75 -6.54
CA LEU A 287 2.40 -21.98 -5.43
C LEU A 287 1.89 -23.43 -5.35
N LYS A 288 2.31 -24.31 -6.27
CA LYS A 288 1.75 -25.65 -6.43
C LYS A 288 0.22 -25.63 -6.67
N ALA A 289 -0.24 -24.55 -7.31
CA ALA A 289 -1.65 -24.32 -7.57
C ALA A 289 -2.18 -25.29 -8.65
N ASN A 290 -3.43 -25.73 -8.50
CA ASN A 290 -4.09 -26.61 -9.45
C ASN A 290 -5.23 -25.88 -10.17
N SER A 291 -5.47 -26.18 -11.43
CA SER A 291 -6.57 -25.58 -12.20
C SER A 291 -7.96 -25.86 -11.57
N SER A 292 -8.12 -26.92 -10.80
CA SER A 292 -9.31 -27.19 -10.00
C SER A 292 -9.58 -26.14 -8.92
N ASP A 293 -8.56 -25.43 -8.44
CA ASP A 293 -8.69 -24.38 -7.41
C ASP A 293 -9.61 -23.25 -7.88
N TYR A 294 -9.62 -22.99 -9.20
CA TYR A 294 -10.54 -22.04 -9.82
C TYR A 294 -12.02 -22.39 -9.56
N TYR A 295 -12.37 -23.68 -9.64
CA TYR A 295 -13.75 -24.13 -9.40
C TYR A 295 -14.10 -24.07 -7.92
N VAL A 296 -13.13 -24.37 -7.05
CA VAL A 296 -13.30 -24.25 -5.59
C VAL A 296 -13.55 -22.78 -5.19
N GLU A 297 -12.78 -21.83 -5.71
CA GLU A 297 -13.02 -20.39 -5.46
C GLU A 297 -14.42 -19.97 -5.90
N ARG A 298 -14.83 -20.40 -7.09
CA ARG A 298 -16.17 -20.08 -7.61
C ARG A 298 -17.29 -20.69 -6.76
N PHE A 299 -17.14 -21.95 -6.39
CA PHE A 299 -18.08 -22.64 -5.51
C PHE A 299 -18.22 -21.91 -4.17
N ASN A 300 -17.09 -21.67 -3.51
CA ASN A 300 -17.09 -20.96 -2.24
C ASN A 300 -17.77 -19.58 -2.35
N LYS A 301 -17.47 -18.83 -3.39
CA LYS A 301 -18.10 -17.51 -3.61
C LYS A 301 -19.59 -17.61 -3.82
N SER A 302 -20.07 -18.62 -4.53
CA SER A 302 -21.50 -18.78 -4.86
C SER A 302 -22.31 -19.33 -3.68
N PHE A 303 -21.72 -20.19 -2.84
CA PHE A 303 -22.45 -20.93 -1.81
C PHE A 303 -22.07 -20.55 -0.37
N SER A 304 -21.13 -19.64 -0.15
CA SER A 304 -20.70 -19.26 1.20
C SER A 304 -21.79 -18.64 2.09
N TRP A 305 -22.89 -18.17 1.52
CA TRP A 305 -24.04 -17.68 2.27
C TRP A 305 -24.88 -18.82 2.86
N LEU A 306 -24.94 -20.01 2.18
CA LEU A 306 -25.60 -21.23 2.67
C LEU A 306 -24.69 -22.04 3.60
N MET A 307 -23.38 -22.03 3.33
CA MET A 307 -22.38 -22.84 4.00
C MET A 307 -21.38 -21.92 4.73
N PRO A 308 -21.63 -21.58 6.01
CA PRO A 308 -20.81 -20.60 6.76
C PRO A 308 -19.33 -20.96 6.89
N TRP A 309 -18.99 -22.25 6.82
CA TRP A 309 -17.61 -22.76 6.91
C TRP A 309 -16.77 -22.55 5.62
N LEU A 310 -17.42 -22.22 4.50
CA LEU A 310 -16.71 -21.93 3.27
C LEU A 310 -16.01 -20.59 3.37
N ILE A 311 -14.70 -20.60 3.17
CA ILE A 311 -13.86 -19.40 3.20
C ILE A 311 -13.99 -18.64 1.88
N THR A 312 -14.20 -17.34 1.98
CA THR A 312 -14.06 -16.37 0.88
C THR A 312 -13.26 -15.20 1.38
N ARG A 313 -12.62 -14.46 0.47
CA ARG A 313 -11.88 -13.25 0.81
C ARG A 313 -12.67 -12.29 1.71
N ASP A 314 -13.96 -12.07 1.39
CA ASP A 314 -14.78 -11.07 2.07
C ASP A 314 -15.27 -11.56 3.46
N LYS A 315 -15.36 -12.86 3.68
CA LYS A 315 -15.70 -13.46 4.99
C LYS A 315 -14.49 -13.63 5.91
N ASP A 316 -13.31 -13.91 5.33
CA ASP A 316 -12.10 -14.19 6.10
C ASP A 316 -11.44 -12.91 6.64
N ARG A 317 -11.80 -11.75 6.12
CA ARG A 317 -11.25 -10.46 6.54
C ARG A 317 -11.66 -10.10 7.98
N LEU A 318 -10.66 -9.65 8.77
CA LEU A 318 -10.83 -9.08 10.11
C LEU A 318 -11.61 -7.79 10.08
#